data_4f20d2956c67ffaf756a35ae869a3857
#
_entry.id   4f20d2956c67ffaf756a35ae869a3857
#
_cell.length_a   1.000
_cell.length_b   1.000
_cell.length_c   1.000
_cell.angle_alpha   90.00
_cell.angle_beta   90.00
_cell.angle_gamma   90.00
#
_symmetry.space_group_name_H-M   'P 1'
#
loop_
_entity.id
_entity.type
_entity.pdbx_description
1 polymer ?
#
loop_
_entity_poly.entity_id
_entity_poly.type
_entity_poly.pdbx_seq_one_letter_code
_entity_poly.pdbx_strand_id
1 'polypeptide(L)'
;ALCCICLAYPVVGGAQEEEGVSPVAPPIDPVIHDPVFGDYGRLIFPVDSMYYSGDTLGTLGLTWYPHIAPDMTVEIVNTMHSRAQAGETIFYDIYTDEEKAEDPEKENTGLFFFRGEPGAEFAICNAGGGFAYVGAMHDSFPHALTLSQKGYNAFALIYRPGAQTACEDLARAIGFIFEHAGELQVSTENYSLWGGSAGARMAAWLGSHGPGYFGEAELPQPSAVIMQYTGHSEYTENDPPTYACVGSDDGIASWRTMERRINALSALG
;
A
#
# COMPACT_ATOMS: atom_id res chain seq x y z
N ALA A 1 0.30 5.14 26.54
CA ALA A 1 0.30 3.70 26.85
C ALA A 1 0.48 2.95 25.53
N LEU A 2 1.67 2.44 25.28
CA LEU A 2 2.01 1.63 24.11
C LEU A 2 1.16 0.35 24.13
N CYS A 3 0.22 0.21 23.21
CA CYS A 3 -0.47 -1.04 22.97
C CYS A 3 0.29 -1.77 21.84
N CYS A 4 1.17 -2.71 22.23
CA CYS A 4 1.82 -3.63 21.29
C CYS A 4 0.77 -4.62 20.76
N ILE A 5 0.26 -4.41 19.55
CA ILE A 5 -0.49 -5.45 18.84
C ILE A 5 0.52 -6.24 18.00
N CYS A 6 1.07 -7.29 18.60
CA CYS A 6 1.76 -8.33 17.84
C CYS A 6 0.69 -9.09 17.05
N LEU A 7 0.63 -8.90 15.73
CA LEU A 7 -0.09 -9.81 14.85
C LEU A 7 0.72 -11.12 14.77
N ALA A 8 0.48 -12.02 15.73
CA ALA A 8 0.91 -13.39 15.63
C ALA A 8 -0.03 -14.09 14.65
N TYR A 9 0.48 -14.55 13.53
CA TYR A 9 -0.24 -15.49 12.69
C TYR A 9 -0.45 -16.79 13.49
N PRO A 10 -1.67 -17.33 13.57
CA PRO A 10 -1.87 -18.62 14.20
C PRO A 10 -1.20 -19.70 13.35
N VAL A 11 -0.24 -20.38 13.94
CA VAL A 11 0.22 -21.68 13.43
C VAL A 11 -0.94 -22.66 13.67
N VAL A 12 -1.71 -22.95 12.63
CA VAL A 12 -2.75 -23.99 12.69
C VAL A 12 -2.02 -25.33 12.65
N GLY A 13 -2.02 -26.01 13.78
CA GLY A 13 -1.57 -27.39 13.88
C GLY A 13 -2.48 -28.34 13.11
N GLY A 14 -1.85 -29.25 12.41
CA GLY A 14 -2.27 -30.45 11.74
C GLY A 14 -3.75 -30.81 11.66
N ALA A 15 -4.32 -30.66 10.47
CA ALA A 15 -5.44 -31.48 10.01
C ALA A 15 -4.96 -32.25 8.76
N GLN A 16 -5.39 -33.50 8.66
CA GLN A 16 -4.99 -34.48 7.65
C GLN A 16 -5.15 -33.91 6.24
N GLU A 17 -4.11 -34.08 5.42
CA GLU A 17 -4.08 -33.82 3.99
C GLU A 17 -5.14 -34.72 3.31
N GLU A 18 -6.29 -34.15 2.95
CA GLU A 18 -6.98 -34.63 1.77
C GLU A 18 -6.19 -34.09 0.58
N GLU A 19 -5.71 -34.96 -0.30
CA GLU A 19 -5.17 -34.62 -1.62
C GLU A 19 -6.29 -34.00 -2.49
N GLY A 20 -6.71 -32.80 -2.14
CA GLY A 20 -7.49 -31.94 -3.01
C GLY A 20 -6.52 -31.28 -3.98
N VAL A 21 -6.75 -31.46 -5.28
CA VAL A 21 -6.10 -30.69 -6.34
C VAL A 21 -6.23 -29.22 -5.97
N SER A 22 -5.13 -28.60 -5.56
CA SER A 22 -5.08 -27.15 -5.30
C SER A 22 -5.59 -26.45 -6.56
N PRO A 23 -6.61 -25.58 -6.48
CA PRO A 23 -7.10 -24.92 -7.68
C PRO A 23 -5.93 -24.21 -8.34
N VAL A 24 -5.72 -24.49 -9.63
CA VAL A 24 -4.63 -23.89 -10.41
C VAL A 24 -4.78 -22.38 -10.31
N ALA A 25 -3.79 -21.72 -9.73
CA ALA A 25 -3.83 -20.27 -9.58
C ALA A 25 -3.96 -19.58 -10.96
N PRO A 26 -4.81 -18.57 -11.11
CA PRO A 26 -5.03 -17.89 -12.39
C PRO A 26 -3.72 -17.38 -13.00
N PRO A 27 -3.58 -17.41 -14.34
CA PRO A 27 -2.47 -16.79 -15.03
C PRO A 27 -2.49 -15.26 -14.85
N ILE A 28 -1.30 -14.63 -14.85
CA ILE A 28 -1.14 -13.17 -14.64
C ILE A 28 -1.68 -12.37 -15.83
N ASP A 29 -1.33 -12.76 -17.06
CA ASP A 29 -1.69 -12.03 -18.26
C ASP A 29 -3.22 -11.88 -18.45
N PRO A 30 -4.05 -12.92 -18.28
CA PRO A 30 -5.50 -12.78 -18.25
C PRO A 30 -6.03 -11.83 -17.17
N VAL A 31 -5.39 -11.72 -16.02
CA VAL A 31 -5.80 -10.75 -14.97
C VAL A 31 -5.55 -9.33 -15.43
N ILE A 32 -4.37 -9.07 -16.03
CA ILE A 32 -4.00 -7.74 -16.55
C ILE A 32 -5.01 -7.27 -17.62
N HIS A 33 -5.48 -8.18 -18.48
CA HIS A 33 -6.35 -7.89 -19.60
C HIS A 33 -7.83 -8.21 -19.36
N ASP A 34 -8.21 -8.49 -18.11
CA ASP A 34 -9.60 -8.77 -17.77
C ASP A 34 -10.46 -7.51 -17.98
N PRO A 35 -11.50 -7.58 -18.83
CA PRO A 35 -12.37 -6.43 -19.10
C PRO A 35 -13.01 -5.82 -17.85
N VAL A 36 -13.13 -6.58 -16.76
CA VAL A 36 -13.71 -6.09 -15.50
C VAL A 36 -12.83 -5.03 -14.85
N PHE A 37 -11.52 -5.08 -15.10
CA PHE A 37 -10.56 -4.10 -14.59
C PHE A 37 -10.30 -2.94 -15.57
N GLY A 38 -10.79 -3.01 -16.82
CA GLY A 38 -10.52 -1.97 -17.80
C GLY A 38 -9.02 -1.69 -17.94
N ASP A 39 -8.64 -0.42 -18.07
CA ASP A 39 -7.24 -0.03 -18.29
C ASP A 39 -6.37 -0.10 -17.04
N TYR A 40 -6.96 -0.18 -15.84
CA TYR A 40 -6.19 -0.26 -14.59
C TYR A 40 -5.75 -1.68 -14.19
N GLY A 41 -6.22 -2.72 -14.90
CA GLY A 41 -5.75 -4.09 -14.67
C GLY A 41 -4.23 -4.23 -14.75
N ARG A 42 -3.57 -3.47 -15.64
CA ARG A 42 -2.10 -3.41 -15.74
C ARG A 42 -1.40 -2.86 -14.50
N LEU A 43 -2.08 -2.06 -13.68
CA LEU A 43 -1.54 -1.44 -12.46
C LEU A 43 -1.61 -2.37 -11.23
N ILE A 44 -2.25 -3.53 -11.35
CA ILE A 44 -2.27 -4.57 -10.30
C ILE A 44 -0.86 -5.15 -10.08
N PHE A 45 -0.04 -5.14 -11.12
CA PHE A 45 1.36 -5.60 -11.12
C PHE A 45 2.30 -4.43 -11.43
N PRO A 46 3.62 -4.58 -11.23
CA PRO A 46 4.58 -3.57 -11.67
C PRO A 46 4.37 -3.23 -13.17
N VAL A 47 4.33 -1.94 -13.48
CA VAL A 47 4.09 -1.44 -14.86
C VAL A 47 5.14 -1.98 -15.84
N ASP A 48 6.40 -2.02 -15.40
CA ASP A 48 7.47 -2.64 -16.19
C ASP A 48 7.62 -4.12 -15.78
N SER A 49 7.37 -4.99 -16.75
CA SER A 49 7.41 -6.45 -16.57
C SER A 49 8.79 -7.00 -16.16
N MET A 50 9.85 -6.23 -16.29
CA MET A 50 11.17 -6.65 -15.80
C MET A 50 11.23 -6.82 -14.27
N TYR A 51 10.29 -6.24 -13.54
CA TYR A 51 10.27 -6.28 -12.07
C TYR A 51 9.47 -7.44 -11.50
N TYR A 52 8.80 -8.24 -12.31
CA TYR A 52 8.11 -9.44 -11.84
C TYR A 52 8.42 -10.67 -12.71
N SER A 53 8.16 -11.83 -12.16
CA SER A 53 8.34 -13.13 -12.79
C SER A 53 7.23 -14.09 -12.38
N GLY A 54 7.14 -15.22 -13.07
CA GLY A 54 6.08 -16.20 -12.88
C GLY A 54 4.92 -16.01 -13.86
N ASP A 55 4.25 -17.11 -14.20
CA ASP A 55 3.17 -17.11 -15.19
C ASP A 55 1.78 -17.06 -14.54
N THR A 56 1.70 -17.33 -13.23
CA THR A 56 0.44 -17.41 -12.48
C THR A 56 0.53 -16.62 -11.18
N LEU A 57 -0.62 -16.29 -10.61
CA LEU A 57 -0.70 -15.63 -9.28
C LEU A 57 0.00 -16.46 -8.18
N GLY A 58 0.01 -17.80 -8.34
CA GLY A 58 0.66 -18.70 -7.40
C GLY A 58 2.18 -18.79 -7.53
N THR A 59 2.73 -18.34 -8.66
CA THR A 59 4.18 -18.36 -8.95
C THR A 59 4.77 -16.95 -9.06
N LEU A 60 3.97 -15.92 -8.78
CA LEU A 60 4.41 -14.54 -8.84
C LEU A 60 5.60 -14.29 -7.91
N GLY A 61 6.67 -13.75 -8.45
CA GLY A 61 7.79 -13.18 -7.72
C GLY A 61 8.04 -11.76 -8.17
N LEU A 62 8.46 -10.91 -7.26
CA LEU A 62 8.86 -9.53 -7.56
C LEU A 62 10.35 -9.36 -7.29
N THR A 63 10.99 -8.45 -8.00
CA THR A 63 12.38 -8.06 -7.69
C THR A 63 12.46 -7.67 -6.21
N TRP A 64 13.41 -8.27 -5.47
CA TRP A 64 13.59 -8.22 -4.01
C TRP A 64 12.54 -8.95 -3.17
N TYR A 65 11.41 -9.41 -3.74
CA TYR A 65 10.37 -10.16 -3.04
C TYR A 65 10.05 -11.46 -3.79
N PRO A 66 10.98 -12.45 -3.75
CA PRO A 66 10.81 -13.69 -4.52
C PRO A 66 9.77 -14.65 -3.92
N HIS A 67 9.34 -14.41 -2.69
CA HIS A 67 8.40 -15.26 -1.97
C HIS A 67 7.17 -14.46 -1.58
N ILE A 68 6.17 -14.44 -2.46
CA ILE A 68 4.86 -13.85 -2.20
C ILE A 68 3.92 -14.99 -1.82
N ALA A 69 3.05 -14.74 -0.84
CA ALA A 69 2.08 -15.73 -0.39
C ALA A 69 1.04 -16.01 -1.50
N PRO A 70 1.02 -17.21 -2.12
CA PRO A 70 0.16 -17.49 -3.27
C PRO A 70 -1.32 -17.33 -2.94
N ASP A 71 -1.77 -17.84 -1.79
CA ASP A 71 -3.17 -17.78 -1.39
C ASP A 71 -3.64 -16.33 -1.21
N MET A 72 -2.78 -15.49 -0.61
CA MET A 72 -3.07 -14.06 -0.44
C MET A 72 -3.17 -13.34 -1.79
N THR A 73 -2.29 -13.66 -2.74
CA THR A 73 -2.33 -13.08 -4.09
C THR A 73 -3.64 -13.42 -4.80
N VAL A 74 -4.06 -14.69 -4.72
CA VAL A 74 -5.33 -15.16 -5.29
C VAL A 74 -6.53 -14.51 -4.59
N GLU A 75 -6.51 -14.41 -3.25
CA GLU A 75 -7.57 -13.76 -2.47
C GLU A 75 -7.74 -12.28 -2.85
N ILE A 76 -6.64 -11.54 -2.98
CA ILE A 76 -6.63 -10.13 -3.37
C ILE A 76 -7.28 -9.97 -4.74
N VAL A 77 -6.82 -10.70 -5.76
CA VAL A 77 -7.34 -10.58 -7.12
C VAL A 77 -8.81 -10.99 -7.18
N ASN A 78 -9.20 -12.09 -6.54
CA ASN A 78 -10.59 -12.53 -6.49
C ASN A 78 -11.49 -11.50 -5.79
N THR A 79 -11.02 -10.88 -4.72
CA THR A 79 -11.78 -9.84 -4.01
C THR A 79 -11.98 -8.62 -4.90
N MET A 80 -10.92 -8.12 -5.55
CA MET A 80 -11.02 -7.00 -6.49
C MET A 80 -11.93 -7.32 -7.67
N HIS A 81 -11.76 -8.49 -8.28
CA HIS A 81 -12.58 -8.94 -9.40
C HIS A 81 -14.06 -9.02 -9.03
N SER A 82 -14.39 -9.66 -7.90
CA SER A 82 -15.78 -9.82 -7.47
C SER A 82 -16.45 -8.48 -7.19
N ARG A 83 -15.75 -7.54 -6.57
CA ARG A 83 -16.27 -6.18 -6.31
C ARG A 83 -16.46 -5.39 -7.59
N ALA A 84 -15.49 -5.39 -8.48
CA ALA A 84 -15.60 -4.73 -9.78
C ALA A 84 -16.75 -5.32 -10.63
N GLN A 85 -16.89 -6.66 -10.65
CA GLN A 85 -18.00 -7.34 -11.33
C GLN A 85 -19.37 -6.99 -10.71
N ALA A 86 -19.43 -6.72 -9.42
CA ALA A 86 -20.64 -6.22 -8.76
C ALA A 86 -20.94 -4.75 -9.05
N GLY A 87 -20.10 -4.06 -9.83
CA GLY A 87 -20.24 -2.65 -10.19
C GLY A 87 -19.67 -1.67 -9.16
N GLU A 88 -18.88 -2.14 -8.20
CA GLU A 88 -18.18 -1.25 -7.28
C GLU A 88 -16.99 -0.59 -7.99
N THR A 89 -16.80 0.71 -7.75
CA THR A 89 -15.57 1.40 -8.15
C THR A 89 -14.46 1.00 -7.18
N ILE A 90 -13.47 0.25 -7.68
CA ILE A 90 -12.33 -0.25 -6.90
C ILE A 90 -11.01 0.45 -7.24
N PHE A 91 -11.02 1.31 -8.24
CA PHE A 91 -9.86 2.09 -8.65
C PHE A 91 -10.26 3.53 -8.93
N TYR A 92 -9.42 4.46 -8.52
CA TYR A 92 -9.62 5.90 -8.73
C TYR A 92 -8.36 6.51 -9.31
N ASP A 93 -8.52 7.21 -10.42
CA ASP A 93 -7.50 8.13 -10.93
C ASP A 93 -7.36 9.31 -9.98
N ILE A 94 -6.13 9.67 -9.66
CA ILE A 94 -5.83 10.83 -8.80
C ILE A 94 -5.42 12.07 -9.60
N TYR A 95 -5.20 11.92 -10.90
CA TYR A 95 -4.86 12.98 -11.81
C TYR A 95 -5.92 13.12 -12.90
N THR A 96 -6.17 14.35 -13.36
CA THR A 96 -7.10 14.63 -14.45
C THR A 96 -6.52 14.25 -15.81
N ASP A 97 -7.37 14.18 -16.82
CA ASP A 97 -6.92 13.89 -18.20
C ASP A 97 -5.99 14.98 -18.73
N GLU A 98 -6.19 16.26 -18.33
CA GLU A 98 -5.31 17.36 -18.66
C GLU A 98 -3.93 17.19 -18.03
N GLU A 99 -3.87 16.83 -16.76
CA GLU A 99 -2.61 16.58 -16.05
C GLU A 99 -1.85 15.39 -16.65
N LYS A 100 -2.55 14.34 -17.07
CA LYS A 100 -1.97 13.17 -17.78
C LYS A 100 -1.48 13.54 -19.18
N ALA A 101 -2.18 14.44 -19.89
CA ALA A 101 -1.73 14.94 -21.18
C ALA A 101 -0.45 15.77 -21.09
N GLU A 102 -0.24 16.50 -19.98
CA GLU A 102 0.99 17.25 -19.70
C GLU A 102 2.15 16.35 -19.24
N ASP A 103 1.83 15.31 -18.50
CA ASP A 103 2.80 14.33 -17.97
C ASP A 103 2.21 12.91 -18.08
N PRO A 104 2.49 12.20 -19.19
CA PRO A 104 1.94 10.86 -19.43
C PRO A 104 2.31 9.80 -18.39
N GLU A 105 3.40 10.00 -17.62
CA GLU A 105 3.74 9.07 -16.53
C GLU A 105 2.66 9.04 -15.43
N LYS A 106 1.82 10.07 -15.32
CA LYS A 106 0.66 10.11 -14.42
C LYS A 106 -0.42 9.09 -14.75
N GLU A 107 -0.42 8.50 -15.94
CA GLU A 107 -1.27 7.35 -16.28
C GLU A 107 -0.90 6.08 -15.49
N ASN A 108 0.31 6.05 -14.92
CA ASN A 108 0.84 4.95 -14.15
C ASN A 108 0.61 5.12 -12.63
N THR A 109 -0.40 5.88 -12.25
CA THR A 109 -0.76 6.15 -10.84
C THR A 109 -2.23 5.87 -10.58
N GLY A 110 -2.58 5.81 -9.30
CA GLY A 110 -3.97 5.75 -8.83
C GLY A 110 -4.12 5.02 -7.52
N LEU A 111 -5.34 4.96 -7.05
CA LEU A 111 -5.71 4.36 -5.78
C LEU A 111 -6.59 3.14 -6.00
N PHE A 112 -6.13 1.97 -5.61
CA PHE A 112 -7.01 0.83 -5.40
C PHE A 112 -7.71 0.97 -4.06
N PHE A 113 -9.03 0.86 -4.05
CA PHE A 113 -9.84 1.03 -2.86
C PHE A 113 -10.39 -0.29 -2.34
N PHE A 114 -9.96 -0.67 -1.16
CA PHE A 114 -10.48 -1.77 -0.37
C PHE A 114 -11.44 -1.19 0.67
N ARG A 115 -12.72 -1.15 0.29
CA ARG A 115 -13.78 -0.52 1.09
C ARG A 115 -14.03 -1.29 2.38
N GLY A 116 -14.09 -0.57 3.51
CA GLY A 116 -14.52 -1.03 4.82
C GLY A 116 -15.95 -0.58 5.15
N GLU A 117 -16.19 -0.21 6.39
CA GLU A 117 -17.48 0.31 6.84
C GLU A 117 -17.67 1.76 6.36
N PRO A 118 -18.88 2.14 5.89
CA PRO A 118 -19.17 3.52 5.52
C PRO A 118 -18.92 4.50 6.67
N GLY A 119 -18.18 5.57 6.38
CA GLY A 119 -17.83 6.59 7.37
C GLY A 119 -16.70 6.21 8.32
N ALA A 120 -16.10 5.02 8.17
CA ALA A 120 -14.90 4.65 8.92
C ALA A 120 -13.68 5.47 8.47
N GLU A 121 -12.71 5.59 9.36
CA GLU A 121 -11.39 6.18 9.09
C GLU A 121 -10.67 5.46 7.96
N PHE A 122 -9.72 6.14 7.32
CA PHE A 122 -8.99 5.54 6.21
C PHE A 122 -7.49 5.36 6.48
N ALA A 123 -6.92 4.43 5.75
CA ALA A 123 -5.49 4.19 5.66
C ALA A 123 -5.04 4.24 4.20
N ILE A 124 -3.83 4.77 3.94
CA ILE A 124 -3.16 4.61 2.65
C ILE A 124 -1.97 3.69 2.83
N CYS A 125 -1.97 2.58 2.10
CA CYS A 125 -0.92 1.58 2.10
C CYS A 125 0.01 1.82 0.90
N ASN A 126 1.31 1.99 1.19
CA ASN A 126 2.34 2.32 0.22
C ASN A 126 3.33 1.16 0.12
N ALA A 127 3.43 0.53 -1.03
CA ALA A 127 4.32 -0.60 -1.21
C ALA A 127 5.79 -0.19 -1.32
N GLY A 128 6.68 -1.12 -1.02
CA GLY A 128 8.10 -1.03 -1.36
C GLY A 128 8.36 -1.26 -2.85
N GLY A 129 9.63 -1.31 -3.21
CA GLY A 129 10.12 -1.47 -4.58
C GLY A 129 11.25 -0.50 -4.92
N GLY A 130 11.89 0.07 -3.89
CA GLY A 130 13.09 0.92 -4.03
C GLY A 130 12.88 2.22 -4.80
N PHE A 131 11.64 2.69 -4.94
CA PHE A 131 11.23 3.77 -5.84
C PHE A 131 11.50 3.50 -7.33
N ALA A 132 11.73 2.25 -7.71
CA ALA A 132 11.89 1.82 -9.09
C ALA A 132 10.59 1.22 -9.64
N TYR A 133 9.82 0.57 -8.79
CA TYR A 133 8.51 0.00 -9.10
C TYR A 133 7.64 -0.07 -7.82
N VAL A 134 6.37 -0.44 -7.97
CA VAL A 134 5.44 -0.60 -6.85
C VAL A 134 5.14 -2.09 -6.62
N GLY A 135 5.60 -2.63 -5.49
CA GLY A 135 5.42 -4.03 -5.12
C GLY A 135 4.07 -4.31 -4.44
N ALA A 136 2.97 -3.85 -5.04
CA ALA A 136 1.66 -3.81 -4.38
C ALA A 136 1.18 -5.18 -3.89
N MET A 137 1.38 -6.24 -4.68
CA MET A 137 0.97 -7.60 -4.33
C MET A 137 1.69 -8.19 -3.12
N HIS A 138 2.92 -7.74 -2.85
CA HIS A 138 3.66 -8.16 -1.67
C HIS A 138 3.27 -7.35 -0.45
N ASP A 139 3.01 -6.07 -0.63
CA ASP A 139 3.12 -5.09 0.44
C ASP A 139 1.80 -4.34 0.70
N SER A 140 1.33 -3.47 -0.21
CA SER A 140 0.18 -2.61 0.06
C SER A 140 -1.16 -3.33 -0.04
N PHE A 141 -1.38 -4.19 -1.03
CA PHE A 141 -2.66 -4.90 -1.19
C PHE A 141 -3.00 -5.83 -0.03
N PRO A 142 -2.07 -6.65 0.52
CA PRO A 142 -2.35 -7.48 1.69
C PRO A 142 -2.78 -6.67 2.91
N HIS A 143 -2.13 -5.53 3.15
CA HIS A 143 -2.47 -4.63 4.25
C HIS A 143 -3.84 -3.99 4.02
N ALA A 144 -4.09 -3.45 2.83
CA ALA A 144 -5.35 -2.82 2.48
C ALA A 144 -6.54 -3.81 2.59
N LEU A 145 -6.38 -5.03 2.09
CA LEU A 145 -7.38 -6.08 2.24
C LEU A 145 -7.66 -6.39 3.71
N THR A 146 -6.59 -6.61 4.50
CA THR A 146 -6.72 -6.94 5.92
C THR A 146 -7.39 -5.82 6.72
N LEU A 147 -7.06 -4.56 6.43
CA LEU A 147 -7.68 -3.40 7.06
C LEU A 147 -9.16 -3.29 6.70
N SER A 148 -9.51 -3.51 5.43
CA SER A 148 -10.89 -3.47 4.99
C SER A 148 -11.75 -4.56 5.65
N GLN A 149 -11.21 -5.77 5.82
CA GLN A 149 -11.86 -6.86 6.55
C GLN A 149 -12.08 -6.55 8.04
N LYS A 150 -11.33 -5.60 8.59
CA LYS A 150 -11.49 -5.07 9.97
C LYS A 150 -12.43 -3.86 10.06
N GLY A 151 -13.01 -3.44 8.93
CA GLY A 151 -13.94 -2.33 8.86
C GLY A 151 -13.33 -0.97 8.53
N TYR A 152 -12.01 -0.84 8.42
CA TYR A 152 -11.37 0.40 8.01
C TYR A 152 -11.42 0.56 6.49
N ASN A 153 -11.56 1.77 6.01
CA ASN A 153 -11.38 2.07 4.59
C ASN A 153 -9.88 2.07 4.26
N ALA A 154 -9.44 1.31 3.28
CA ALA A 154 -8.04 1.21 2.96
C ALA A 154 -7.78 1.43 1.47
N PHE A 155 -6.80 2.26 1.18
CA PHE A 155 -6.35 2.54 -0.17
C PHE A 155 -4.93 2.00 -0.36
N ALA A 156 -4.66 1.43 -1.53
CA ALA A 156 -3.32 1.06 -1.93
C ALA A 156 -2.90 1.98 -3.09
N LEU A 157 -1.86 2.77 -2.86
CA LEU A 157 -1.36 3.72 -3.85
C LEU A 157 -0.42 3.02 -4.84
N ILE A 158 -0.69 3.22 -6.10
CA ILE A 158 0.26 3.00 -7.18
C ILE A 158 0.88 4.36 -7.51
N TYR A 159 2.19 4.48 -7.35
CA TYR A 159 2.93 5.73 -7.49
C TYR A 159 4.01 5.63 -8.58
N ARG A 160 4.39 6.77 -9.16
CA ARG A 160 5.44 6.84 -10.17
C ARG A 160 6.82 6.59 -9.58
N PRO A 161 7.78 6.06 -10.35
CA PRO A 161 9.17 5.92 -9.91
C PRO A 161 9.80 7.24 -9.48
N GLY A 162 10.76 7.16 -8.54
CA GLY A 162 11.44 8.33 -7.98
C GLY A 162 10.89 8.74 -6.61
N ALA A 163 11.79 9.03 -5.66
CA ALA A 163 11.39 9.30 -4.28
C ALA A 163 10.56 10.57 -4.12
N GLN A 164 10.94 11.65 -4.79
CA GLN A 164 10.22 12.93 -4.77
C GLN A 164 8.85 12.76 -5.43
N THR A 165 8.82 12.22 -6.64
CA THR A 165 7.60 11.98 -7.42
C THR A 165 6.61 11.08 -6.68
N ALA A 166 7.11 10.03 -6.03
CA ALA A 166 6.28 9.14 -5.22
C ALA A 166 5.64 9.85 -4.02
N CYS A 167 6.36 10.78 -3.38
CA CYS A 167 5.80 11.60 -2.31
C CYS A 167 4.77 12.62 -2.83
N GLU A 168 4.98 13.19 -4.01
CA GLU A 168 4.00 14.05 -4.69
C GLU A 168 2.73 13.27 -5.01
N ASP A 169 2.85 12.04 -5.52
CA ASP A 169 1.70 11.16 -5.79
C ASP A 169 0.95 10.79 -4.50
N LEU A 170 1.67 10.54 -3.40
CA LEU A 170 1.03 10.28 -2.10
C LEU A 170 0.33 11.53 -1.54
N ALA A 171 0.94 12.70 -1.68
CA ALA A 171 0.31 13.95 -1.29
C ALA A 171 -0.97 14.21 -2.11
N ARG A 172 -0.91 14.01 -3.43
CA ARG A 172 -2.06 14.11 -4.33
C ARG A 172 -3.16 13.08 -3.97
N ALA A 173 -2.78 11.86 -3.61
CA ALA A 173 -3.73 10.83 -3.17
C ALA A 173 -4.45 11.24 -1.88
N ILE A 174 -3.75 11.83 -0.93
CA ILE A 174 -4.35 12.37 0.29
C ILE A 174 -5.34 13.48 -0.08
N GLY A 175 -4.93 14.45 -0.91
CA GLY A 175 -5.80 15.53 -1.40
C GLY A 175 -7.06 15.00 -2.05
N PHE A 176 -6.92 14.06 -2.99
CA PHE A 176 -8.03 13.41 -3.65
C PHE A 176 -9.03 12.77 -2.67
N ILE A 177 -8.55 12.03 -1.67
CA ILE A 177 -9.43 11.40 -0.67
C ILE A 177 -10.16 12.44 0.16
N PHE A 178 -9.50 13.52 0.57
CA PHE A 178 -10.14 14.62 1.32
C PHE A 178 -11.21 15.32 0.48
N GLU A 179 -10.92 15.59 -0.78
CA GLU A 179 -11.86 16.25 -1.72
C GLU A 179 -13.10 15.38 -1.99
N HIS A 180 -12.93 14.06 -2.10
CA HIS A 180 -13.97 13.10 -2.42
C HIS A 180 -14.50 12.31 -1.22
N ALA A 181 -14.20 12.73 0.03
CA ALA A 181 -14.50 11.96 1.23
C ALA A 181 -15.98 11.56 1.36
N GLY A 182 -16.88 12.45 0.96
CA GLY A 182 -18.32 12.20 0.98
C GLY A 182 -18.76 11.11 0.00
N GLU A 183 -18.22 11.11 -1.23
CA GLU A 183 -18.46 10.12 -2.27
C GLU A 183 -17.84 8.77 -1.87
N LEU A 184 -16.62 8.80 -1.39
CA LEU A 184 -15.89 7.63 -0.92
C LEU A 184 -16.48 7.05 0.37
N GLN A 185 -17.30 7.82 1.08
CA GLN A 185 -17.85 7.48 2.39
C GLN A 185 -16.76 7.17 3.43
N VAL A 186 -15.73 8.01 3.50
CA VAL A 186 -14.63 7.88 4.46
C VAL A 186 -14.61 9.05 5.44
N SER A 187 -14.16 8.81 6.67
CA SER A 187 -13.84 9.87 7.62
C SER A 187 -12.44 10.40 7.35
N THR A 188 -12.27 11.71 7.35
CA THR A 188 -10.98 12.39 7.24
C THR A 188 -10.42 12.85 8.59
N GLU A 189 -11.08 12.54 9.70
CA GLU A 189 -10.68 13.01 11.02
C GLU A 189 -9.35 12.40 11.50
N ASN A 190 -9.20 11.09 11.27
CA ASN A 190 -8.00 10.37 11.68
C ASN A 190 -7.59 9.39 10.57
N TYR A 191 -6.66 9.75 9.73
CA TYR A 191 -6.13 8.83 8.75
C TYR A 191 -4.73 8.36 9.11
N SER A 192 -4.31 7.23 8.57
CA SER A 192 -2.98 6.67 8.78
C SER A 192 -2.26 6.37 7.48
N LEU A 193 -0.94 6.47 7.51
CA LEU A 193 -0.07 6.10 6.40
C LEU A 193 0.72 4.85 6.76
N TRP A 194 0.63 3.85 5.91
CA TRP A 194 1.31 2.56 6.06
C TRP A 194 2.32 2.40 4.93
N GLY A 195 3.44 1.79 5.21
CA GLY A 195 4.36 1.48 4.13
C GLY A 195 5.45 0.51 4.50
N GLY A 196 5.93 -0.23 3.48
CA GLY A 196 7.10 -1.08 3.53
C GLY A 196 8.27 -0.48 2.74
N SER A 197 9.51 -0.59 3.22
CA SER A 197 10.72 -0.17 2.51
C SER A 197 10.65 1.27 1.99
N ALA A 198 10.61 1.48 0.66
CA ALA A 198 10.40 2.78 0.02
C ALA A 198 9.05 3.41 0.41
N GLY A 199 7.97 2.62 0.48
CA GLY A 199 6.66 3.08 0.92
C GLY A 199 6.65 3.56 2.37
N ALA A 200 7.45 2.95 3.25
CA ALA A 200 7.62 3.43 4.62
C ALA A 200 8.34 4.78 4.68
N ARG A 201 9.29 5.04 3.76
CA ARG A 201 9.91 6.36 3.62
C ARG A 201 8.90 7.42 3.21
N MET A 202 8.07 7.13 2.21
CA MET A 202 6.99 8.03 1.78
C MET A 202 6.06 8.36 2.94
N ALA A 203 5.57 7.33 3.63
CA ALA A 203 4.69 7.48 4.79
C ALA A 203 5.33 8.36 5.89
N ALA A 204 6.62 8.14 6.18
CA ALA A 204 7.36 8.93 7.15
C ALA A 204 7.56 10.38 6.72
N TRP A 205 7.95 10.65 5.47
CA TRP A 205 8.12 12.02 4.98
C TRP A 205 6.81 12.80 4.97
N LEU A 206 5.71 12.19 4.50
CA LEU A 206 4.38 12.82 4.57
C LEU A 206 3.92 13.02 6.02
N GLY A 207 4.26 12.08 6.92
CA GLY A 207 4.05 12.21 8.35
C GLY A 207 4.81 13.38 8.96
N SER A 208 6.08 13.57 8.60
CA SER A 208 6.95 14.63 9.13
C SER A 208 6.61 16.02 8.59
N HIS A 209 6.22 16.12 7.31
CA HIS A 209 6.14 17.41 6.61
C HIS A 209 4.73 17.78 6.15
N GLY A 210 3.80 16.83 6.10
CA GLY A 210 2.45 17.02 5.59
C GLY A 210 2.36 17.08 4.05
N PRO A 211 1.14 16.97 3.48
CA PRO A 211 0.92 16.99 2.03
C PRO A 211 1.33 18.30 1.35
N GLY A 212 1.15 19.45 2.04
CA GLY A 212 1.51 20.77 1.49
C GLY A 212 2.99 20.90 1.13
N TYR A 213 3.89 20.23 1.84
CA TYR A 213 5.31 20.21 1.51
C TYR A 213 5.61 19.58 0.14
N PHE A 214 4.76 18.66 -0.32
CA PHE A 214 4.90 17.95 -1.58
C PHE A 214 3.96 18.47 -2.68
N GLY A 215 3.52 19.72 -2.56
CA GLY A 215 2.80 20.41 -3.64
C GLY A 215 1.28 20.29 -3.61
N GLU A 216 0.71 19.62 -2.60
CA GLU A 216 -0.73 19.55 -2.41
C GLU A 216 -1.21 20.69 -1.50
N ALA A 217 -2.50 20.79 -1.27
CA ALA A 217 -3.06 21.75 -0.29
C ALA A 217 -2.56 21.46 1.12
N GLU A 218 -2.58 22.48 1.98
CA GLU A 218 -2.35 22.31 3.41
C GLU A 218 -3.50 21.49 4.03
N LEU A 219 -3.22 20.24 4.31
CA LEU A 219 -4.14 19.27 4.90
C LEU A 219 -3.58 18.75 6.22
N PRO A 220 -4.42 18.23 7.13
CA PRO A 220 -3.95 17.62 8.36
C PRO A 220 -2.92 16.52 8.10
N GLN A 221 -1.91 16.44 8.97
CA GLN A 221 -0.98 15.33 8.98
C GLN A 221 -1.70 14.01 9.39
N PRO A 222 -1.17 12.84 9.04
CA PRO A 222 -1.76 11.58 9.48
C PRO A 222 -1.71 11.45 11.00
N SER A 223 -2.71 10.80 11.57
CA SER A 223 -2.77 10.50 13.01
C SER A 223 -1.77 9.43 13.44
N ALA A 224 -1.30 8.61 12.51
CA ALA A 224 -0.30 7.59 12.74
C ALA A 224 0.45 7.23 11.47
N VAL A 225 1.71 6.83 11.63
CA VAL A 225 2.55 6.27 10.57
C VAL A 225 3.01 4.87 10.97
N ILE A 226 2.81 3.90 10.08
CA ILE A 226 3.23 2.51 10.25
C ILE A 226 4.35 2.22 9.25
N MET A 227 5.56 1.98 9.77
CA MET A 227 6.77 1.78 8.99
C MET A 227 7.24 0.34 9.10
N GLN A 228 7.47 -0.30 7.96
CA GLN A 228 7.97 -1.67 7.89
C GLN A 228 9.30 -1.69 7.13
N TYR A 229 10.29 -2.40 7.68
CA TYR A 229 11.59 -2.74 7.10
C TYR A 229 12.19 -1.63 6.21
N THR A 230 12.46 -0.47 6.78
CA THR A 230 13.10 0.65 6.07
C THR A 230 14.36 1.15 6.76
N GLY A 231 15.30 1.66 5.96
CA GLY A 231 16.48 2.37 6.46
C GLY A 231 16.26 3.87 6.69
N HIS A 232 15.02 4.34 6.69
CA HIS A 232 14.69 5.75 6.92
C HIS A 232 14.97 6.17 8.36
N SER A 233 15.78 7.21 8.54
CA SER A 233 16.22 7.69 9.86
C SER A 233 15.83 9.12 10.18
N GLU A 234 15.36 9.88 9.17
CA GLU A 234 14.95 11.27 9.34
C GLU A 234 13.66 11.35 10.16
N TYR A 235 13.56 12.38 10.99
CA TYR A 235 12.39 12.69 11.79
C TYR A 235 12.37 14.18 12.13
N THR A 236 11.21 14.68 12.54
CA THR A 236 11.00 16.05 13.03
C THR A 236 10.25 16.02 14.35
N GLU A 237 10.13 17.17 15.01
CA GLU A 237 9.27 17.31 16.19
C GLU A 237 7.77 17.21 15.87
N ASN A 238 7.41 17.29 14.59
CA ASN A 238 6.03 17.20 14.10
C ASN A 238 5.63 15.78 13.66
N ASP A 239 6.51 14.81 13.81
CA ASP A 239 6.18 13.43 13.44
C ASP A 239 4.97 12.91 14.23
N PRO A 240 3.98 12.31 13.58
CA PRO A 240 2.86 11.69 14.27
C PRO A 240 3.30 10.43 15.04
N PRO A 241 2.45 9.89 15.91
CA PRO A 241 2.68 8.58 16.52
C PRO A 241 3.11 7.55 15.48
N THR A 242 4.25 6.92 15.70
CA THR A 242 4.87 6.03 14.72
C THR A 242 5.07 4.63 15.29
N TYR A 243 4.58 3.63 14.57
CA TYR A 243 4.92 2.23 14.78
C TYR A 243 5.97 1.79 13.76
N ALA A 244 6.97 1.03 14.20
CA ALA A 244 7.99 0.48 13.31
C ALA A 244 8.21 -1.01 13.55
N CYS A 245 8.37 -1.79 12.48
CA CYS A 245 8.76 -3.19 12.55
C CYS A 245 9.77 -3.53 11.44
N VAL A 246 10.67 -4.47 11.76
CA VAL A 246 11.71 -4.95 10.85
C VAL A 246 12.25 -6.29 11.36
N GLY A 247 12.67 -7.17 10.45
CA GLY A 247 13.33 -8.42 10.81
C GLY A 247 14.72 -8.16 11.41
N SER A 248 15.10 -8.91 12.45
CA SER A 248 16.43 -8.81 13.08
C SER A 248 17.57 -9.11 12.11
N ASP A 249 17.30 -9.97 11.11
CA ASP A 249 18.24 -10.46 10.12
C ASP A 249 18.03 -9.84 8.73
N ASP A 250 17.27 -8.73 8.65
CA ASP A 250 17.09 -8.01 7.40
C ASP A 250 18.43 -7.46 6.90
N GLY A 251 18.88 -7.95 5.74
CA GLY A 251 20.15 -7.57 5.12
C GLY A 251 20.09 -6.26 4.35
N ILE A 252 18.90 -5.68 4.15
CA ILE A 252 18.67 -4.43 3.38
C ILE A 252 18.37 -3.28 4.34
N ALA A 253 17.42 -3.47 5.26
CA ALA A 253 17.00 -2.47 6.23
C ALA A 253 17.48 -2.82 7.62
N SER A 254 18.50 -2.15 8.11
CA SER A 254 19.01 -2.41 9.45
C SER A 254 18.00 -2.05 10.54
N TRP A 255 17.63 -3.02 11.36
CA TRP A 255 16.73 -2.81 12.51
C TRP A 255 17.25 -1.72 13.46
N ARG A 256 18.58 -1.55 13.56
CA ARG A 256 19.20 -0.51 14.39
C ARG A 256 18.85 0.91 13.92
N THR A 257 18.60 1.10 12.63
CA THR A 257 18.19 2.40 12.10
C THR A 257 16.78 2.75 12.55
N MET A 258 15.85 1.80 12.46
CA MET A 258 14.48 1.99 12.93
C MET A 258 14.41 2.16 14.45
N GLU A 259 15.17 1.35 15.21
CA GLU A 259 15.26 1.49 16.66
C GLU A 259 15.76 2.87 17.07
N ARG A 260 16.84 3.39 16.45
CA ARG A 260 17.34 4.73 16.75
C ARG A 260 16.30 5.81 16.46
N ARG A 261 15.58 5.70 15.34
CA ARG A 261 14.53 6.64 14.99
C ARG A 261 13.39 6.63 16.01
N ILE A 262 12.90 5.47 16.40
CA ILE A 262 11.82 5.33 17.40
C ILE A 262 12.29 5.85 18.77
N ASN A 263 13.52 5.56 19.18
CA ASN A 263 14.06 6.09 20.44
C ASN A 263 14.20 7.62 20.40
N ALA A 264 14.58 8.19 19.26
CA ALA A 264 14.67 9.63 19.10
C ALA A 264 13.28 10.30 19.16
N LEU A 265 12.27 9.74 18.48
CA LEU A 265 10.90 10.22 18.57
C LEU A 265 10.34 10.12 20.00
N SER A 266 10.59 9.02 20.69
CA SER A 266 10.17 8.82 22.09
C SER A 266 10.82 9.82 23.04
N ALA A 267 11.97 10.38 22.69
CA ALA A 267 12.64 11.40 23.47
C ALA A 267 12.08 12.83 23.27
N LEU A 268 11.32 13.02 22.21
CA LEU A 268 10.64 14.31 21.93
C LEU A 268 9.28 14.44 22.65
N GLY A 269 8.67 13.34 23.06
CA GLY A 269 7.40 13.28 23.80
C GLY A 269 6.58 12.07 23.38
#